data_bfb67affed55e340ba365d79b4395051
#
_entry.id   bfb67affed55e340ba365d79b4395051
#
_cell.length_a   1.000
_cell.length_b   1.000
_cell.length_c   1.000
_cell.angle_alpha   90.00
_cell.angle_beta   90.00
_cell.angle_gamma   90.00
#
_symmetry.space_group_name_H-M   'P 1'
#
loop_
_entity.id
_entity.type
_entity.pdbx_description
1 polymer ?
#
loop_
_entity_poly.entity_id
_entity_poly.type
_entity_poly.pdbx_seq_one_letter_code
_entity_poly.pdbx_strand_id
1 'polypeptide(L)'
;MADVAAVTVVIPAFNEGASIGAVVAGLRAESWREVLVVDDGSTDGTGSAAAVAGARVLTHPYNKGNGAAVKTAIRAAEGEWILIVDADGQHRPEDARRLVSRLGEYDLVVGARAPATQATAARRLGNAVLNGLASHLTGRPIPDLTSGFRAARRAYLLEFIHLLPNGFSTPTTTTLAFIKAGHNVAFEPIGALPRVGTSKVRLARDGAKFLLILLRVVTIFSPLRIFAPISAVTFALGAVYGLWTVMHQSRIPNGAVLLLMFSVIVFLVGLVSEQIASLRFEGRR
;
A
#
# COMPACT_ATOMS: atom_id res chain seq x y z
N MET A 1 -1.56 8.70 -23.77
CA MET A 1 -2.23 9.46 -22.67
C MET A 1 -3.64 8.88 -22.53
N ALA A 2 -4.05 8.55 -21.30
CA ALA A 2 -5.43 8.11 -21.07
C ALA A 2 -6.41 9.28 -21.30
N ASP A 3 -7.55 8.97 -21.92
CA ASP A 3 -8.63 9.94 -22.07
C ASP A 3 -9.30 10.13 -20.69
N VAL A 4 -9.44 11.38 -20.27
CA VAL A 4 -10.13 11.75 -19.01
C VAL A 4 -11.54 11.17 -18.98
N ALA A 5 -12.23 11.14 -20.13
CA ALA A 5 -13.57 10.54 -20.28
C ALA A 5 -13.60 9.01 -20.06
N ALA A 6 -12.46 8.34 -20.00
CA ALA A 6 -12.36 6.91 -19.69
C ALA A 6 -12.00 6.64 -18.20
N VAL A 7 -11.88 7.68 -17.37
CA VAL A 7 -11.46 7.57 -15.96
C VAL A 7 -12.66 7.64 -15.02
N THR A 8 -12.80 6.65 -14.14
CA THR A 8 -13.64 6.75 -12.94
C THR A 8 -12.79 7.24 -11.76
N VAL A 9 -13.18 8.35 -11.16
CA VAL A 9 -12.60 8.83 -9.90
C VAL A 9 -13.31 8.12 -8.74
N VAL A 10 -12.53 7.48 -7.89
CA VAL A 10 -13.00 6.66 -6.77
C VAL A 10 -12.60 7.32 -5.45
N ILE A 11 -13.57 7.55 -4.57
CA ILE A 11 -13.37 8.20 -3.27
C ILE A 11 -13.92 7.30 -2.15
N PRO A 12 -13.07 6.54 -1.44
CA PRO A 12 -13.50 5.87 -0.22
C PRO A 12 -13.67 6.89 0.90
N ALA A 13 -14.84 6.91 1.57
CA ALA A 13 -15.17 7.89 2.59
C ALA A 13 -15.74 7.23 3.84
N PHE A 14 -15.37 7.71 5.02
CA PHE A 14 -15.95 7.33 6.30
C PHE A 14 -15.89 8.49 7.28
N ASN A 15 -17.06 9.06 7.61
CA ASN A 15 -17.21 10.24 8.46
C ASN A 15 -16.32 11.41 7.97
N GLU A 16 -16.54 11.82 6.73
CA GLU A 16 -15.87 12.95 6.06
C GLU A 16 -16.91 13.96 5.50
N GLY A 17 -18.07 14.06 6.16
CA GLY A 17 -19.18 14.94 5.74
C GLY A 17 -18.78 16.41 5.57
N ALA A 18 -17.80 16.90 6.36
CA ALA A 18 -17.32 18.27 6.28
C ALA A 18 -16.47 18.58 5.02
N SER A 19 -15.84 17.56 4.40
CA SER A 19 -14.90 17.74 3.28
C SER A 19 -15.42 17.18 1.96
N ILE A 20 -16.21 16.11 2.00
CA ILE A 20 -16.55 15.32 0.80
C ILE A 20 -17.27 16.13 -0.27
N GLY A 21 -18.17 17.03 0.11
CA GLY A 21 -18.90 17.87 -0.84
C GLY A 21 -17.98 18.76 -1.69
N ALA A 22 -17.00 19.41 -1.05
CA ALA A 22 -16.03 20.25 -1.75
C ALA A 22 -15.08 19.41 -2.64
N VAL A 23 -14.66 18.23 -2.17
CA VAL A 23 -13.80 17.30 -2.93
C VAL A 23 -14.53 16.83 -4.20
N VAL A 24 -15.79 16.38 -4.07
CA VAL A 24 -16.59 15.94 -5.22
C VAL A 24 -16.82 17.07 -6.19
N ALA A 25 -17.22 18.26 -5.72
CA ALA A 25 -17.46 19.43 -6.59
C ALA A 25 -16.20 19.83 -7.37
N GLY A 26 -15.03 19.88 -6.71
CA GLY A 26 -13.75 20.16 -7.38
C GLY A 26 -13.39 19.13 -8.45
N LEU A 27 -13.64 17.84 -8.21
CA LEU A 27 -13.40 16.80 -9.20
C LEU A 27 -14.43 16.83 -10.33
N ARG A 28 -15.69 17.08 -10.04
CA ARG A 28 -16.75 17.17 -11.06
C ARG A 28 -16.53 18.30 -12.09
N ALA A 29 -15.80 19.32 -11.71
CA ALA A 29 -15.40 20.39 -12.63
C ALA A 29 -14.49 19.91 -13.78
N GLU A 30 -13.92 18.71 -13.65
CA GLU A 30 -12.88 18.13 -14.54
C GLU A 30 -13.53 17.12 -15.48
N SER A 31 -14.48 17.03 -16.06
CA SER A 31 -15.02 16.14 -17.13
C SER A 31 -14.61 14.66 -17.04
N TRP A 32 -14.44 14.13 -15.83
CA TRP A 32 -14.23 12.69 -15.63
C TRP A 32 -15.46 11.89 -16.09
N ARG A 33 -15.26 10.62 -16.51
CA ARG A 33 -16.39 9.74 -16.84
C ARG A 33 -17.38 9.64 -15.68
N GLU A 34 -16.86 9.50 -14.48
CA GLU A 34 -17.65 9.26 -13.27
C GLU A 34 -16.87 9.69 -12.04
N VAL A 35 -17.57 10.26 -11.04
CA VAL A 35 -17.06 10.38 -9.67
C VAL A 35 -17.88 9.45 -8.79
N LEU A 36 -17.23 8.39 -8.27
CA LEU A 36 -17.84 7.34 -7.47
C LEU A 36 -17.36 7.44 -6.03
N VAL A 37 -18.25 7.70 -5.10
CA VAL A 37 -17.99 7.70 -3.65
C VAL A 37 -18.49 6.39 -3.06
N VAL A 38 -17.65 5.73 -2.27
CA VAL A 38 -18.08 4.61 -1.42
C VAL A 38 -18.08 5.07 0.02
N ASP A 39 -19.28 5.30 0.53
CA ASP A 39 -19.53 5.61 1.94
C ASP A 39 -19.48 4.33 2.77
N ASP A 40 -18.43 4.19 3.57
CA ASP A 40 -18.16 3.00 4.37
C ASP A 40 -18.94 2.97 5.70
N GLY A 41 -20.26 3.25 5.64
CA GLY A 41 -21.15 3.24 6.79
C GLY A 41 -20.99 4.45 7.70
N SER A 42 -20.91 5.64 7.12
CA SER A 42 -20.81 6.92 7.87
C SER A 42 -22.09 7.24 8.64
N THR A 43 -21.95 8.01 9.72
CA THR A 43 -23.05 8.49 10.57
C THR A 43 -23.22 10.00 10.56
N ASP A 44 -22.41 10.73 9.77
CA ASP A 44 -22.30 12.20 9.76
C ASP A 44 -22.88 12.85 8.50
N GLY A 45 -23.63 12.10 7.67
CA GLY A 45 -24.18 12.62 6.42
C GLY A 45 -23.21 12.65 5.23
N THR A 46 -22.05 11.97 5.31
CA THR A 46 -21.04 11.88 4.23
C THR A 46 -21.67 11.47 2.90
N GLY A 47 -22.46 10.37 2.87
CA GLY A 47 -23.07 9.88 1.64
C GLY A 47 -24.04 10.87 1.01
N SER A 48 -24.87 11.53 1.84
CA SER A 48 -25.82 12.55 1.37
C SER A 48 -25.09 13.77 0.79
N ALA A 49 -24.04 14.25 1.47
CA ALA A 49 -23.25 15.40 1.00
C ALA A 49 -22.54 15.08 -0.34
N ALA A 50 -22.03 13.85 -0.52
CA ALA A 50 -21.44 13.41 -1.77
C ALA A 50 -22.46 13.36 -2.91
N ALA A 51 -23.66 12.83 -2.66
CA ALA A 51 -24.73 12.75 -3.64
C ALA A 51 -25.22 14.14 -4.09
N VAL A 52 -25.41 15.07 -3.15
CA VAL A 52 -25.76 16.48 -3.43
C VAL A 52 -24.69 17.16 -4.30
N ALA A 53 -23.41 16.84 -4.08
CA ALA A 53 -22.31 17.36 -4.89
C ALA A 53 -22.20 16.70 -6.27
N GLY A 54 -23.05 15.71 -6.60
CA GLY A 54 -23.16 15.07 -7.92
C GLY A 54 -22.32 13.79 -8.08
N ALA A 55 -21.88 13.17 -7.01
CA ALA A 55 -21.25 11.83 -7.08
C ALA A 55 -22.29 10.73 -7.17
N ARG A 56 -21.93 9.64 -7.84
CA ARG A 56 -22.60 8.34 -7.63
C ARG A 56 -22.14 7.78 -6.29
N VAL A 57 -23.08 7.42 -5.43
CA VAL A 57 -22.75 6.94 -4.07
C VAL A 57 -23.15 5.49 -3.90
N LEU A 58 -22.23 4.70 -3.35
CA LEU A 58 -22.49 3.35 -2.85
C LEU A 58 -22.28 3.36 -1.34
N THR A 59 -23.22 2.83 -0.57
CA THR A 59 -23.17 2.84 0.90
C THR A 59 -23.01 1.43 1.44
N HIS A 60 -22.04 1.22 2.32
CA HIS A 60 -21.92 0.00 3.11
C HIS A 60 -22.85 0.06 4.34
N PRO A 61 -23.45 -1.05 4.77
CA PRO A 61 -24.34 -1.06 5.92
C PRO A 61 -23.62 -0.79 7.27
N TYR A 62 -22.30 -0.93 7.31
CA TYR A 62 -21.43 -0.65 8.45
C TYR A 62 -19.99 -0.44 7.95
N ASN A 63 -19.12 0.09 8.82
CA ASN A 63 -17.71 0.30 8.49
C ASN A 63 -16.99 -1.04 8.26
N LYS A 64 -16.62 -1.33 7.02
CA LYS A 64 -15.86 -2.51 6.59
C LYS A 64 -14.38 -2.24 6.46
N GLY A 65 -13.99 -0.98 6.49
CA GLY A 65 -12.62 -0.47 6.35
C GLY A 65 -12.31 0.09 4.96
N ASN A 66 -11.37 1.04 4.93
CA ASN A 66 -10.98 1.77 3.72
C ASN A 66 -10.69 0.85 2.52
N GLY A 67 -9.94 -0.22 2.73
CA GLY A 67 -9.64 -1.17 1.64
C GLY A 67 -10.87 -1.93 1.13
N ALA A 68 -11.88 -2.15 1.96
CA ALA A 68 -13.15 -2.73 1.51
C ALA A 68 -13.91 -1.74 0.63
N ALA A 69 -13.94 -0.45 1.01
CA ALA A 69 -14.53 0.61 0.21
C ALA A 69 -13.82 0.74 -1.16
N VAL A 70 -12.49 0.75 -1.18
CA VAL A 70 -11.70 0.74 -2.42
C VAL A 70 -12.04 -0.47 -3.31
N LYS A 71 -12.13 -1.68 -2.74
CA LYS A 71 -12.50 -2.88 -3.51
C LYS A 71 -13.91 -2.81 -4.08
N THR A 72 -14.87 -2.29 -3.30
CA THR A 72 -16.25 -2.07 -3.78
C THR A 72 -16.25 -1.09 -4.95
N ALA A 73 -15.51 0.01 -4.83
CA ALA A 73 -15.39 1.01 -5.89
C ALA A 73 -14.74 0.45 -7.17
N ILE A 74 -13.63 -0.29 -7.07
CA ILE A 74 -12.96 -0.90 -8.23
C ILE A 74 -13.89 -1.84 -9.00
N ARG A 75 -14.74 -2.60 -8.28
CA ARG A 75 -15.72 -3.49 -8.93
C ARG A 75 -16.83 -2.73 -9.63
N ALA A 76 -17.30 -1.65 -9.01
CA ALA A 76 -18.45 -0.87 -9.49
C ALA A 76 -18.08 0.21 -10.52
N ALA A 77 -16.81 0.58 -10.62
CA ALA A 77 -16.32 1.58 -11.57
C ALA A 77 -16.56 1.15 -13.01
N GLU A 78 -16.93 2.10 -13.87
CA GLU A 78 -17.23 1.86 -15.29
C GLU A 78 -16.08 2.26 -16.22
N GLY A 79 -15.13 3.08 -15.75
CA GLY A 79 -13.99 3.53 -16.52
C GLY A 79 -12.96 2.45 -16.77
N GLU A 80 -12.21 2.56 -17.86
CA GLU A 80 -11.03 1.75 -18.13
C GLU A 80 -9.92 2.00 -17.11
N TRP A 81 -9.84 3.25 -16.67
CA TRP A 81 -8.87 3.73 -15.70
C TRP A 81 -9.55 4.14 -14.40
N ILE A 82 -8.87 3.95 -13.30
CA ILE A 82 -9.34 4.35 -11.97
C ILE A 82 -8.35 5.34 -11.38
N LEU A 83 -8.86 6.46 -10.90
CA LEU A 83 -8.15 7.41 -10.05
C LEU A 83 -8.70 7.32 -8.63
N ILE A 84 -7.88 6.90 -7.66
CA ILE A 84 -8.26 6.84 -6.25
C ILE A 84 -7.83 8.14 -5.57
N VAL A 85 -8.79 8.81 -4.90
CA VAL A 85 -8.60 10.09 -4.20
C VAL A 85 -9.12 9.94 -2.77
N ASP A 86 -8.38 10.45 -1.78
CA ASP A 86 -8.85 10.48 -0.39
C ASP A 86 -9.91 11.57 -0.19
N ALA A 87 -10.90 11.29 0.68
CA ALA A 87 -12.04 12.19 0.94
C ALA A 87 -11.71 13.42 1.79
N ASP A 88 -10.47 13.57 2.28
CA ASP A 88 -10.05 14.56 3.28
C ASP A 88 -9.61 15.92 2.72
N GLY A 89 -9.71 16.10 1.41
CA GLY A 89 -9.40 17.36 0.72
C GLY A 89 -7.91 17.68 0.60
N GLN A 90 -7.00 16.74 0.87
CA GLN A 90 -5.56 17.00 0.77
C GLN A 90 -5.03 17.01 -0.68
N HIS A 91 -5.77 16.49 -1.65
CA HIS A 91 -5.36 16.37 -3.04
C HIS A 91 -5.95 17.47 -3.93
N ARG A 92 -5.12 18.05 -4.77
CA ARG A 92 -5.53 19.09 -5.72
C ARG A 92 -6.06 18.45 -7.01
N PRO A 93 -7.12 19.03 -7.63
CA PRO A 93 -7.60 18.54 -8.93
C PRO A 93 -6.53 18.54 -10.03
N GLU A 94 -5.62 19.53 -10.03
CA GLU A 94 -4.53 19.62 -11.00
C GLU A 94 -3.56 18.44 -10.89
N ASP A 95 -3.26 17.98 -9.66
CA ASP A 95 -2.44 16.79 -9.45
C ASP A 95 -3.15 15.53 -9.97
N ALA A 96 -4.48 15.45 -9.89
CA ALA A 96 -5.27 14.37 -10.47
C ALA A 96 -5.06 14.26 -11.99
N ARG A 97 -5.12 15.37 -12.70
CA ARG A 97 -4.84 15.42 -14.15
C ARG A 97 -3.42 14.98 -14.47
N ARG A 98 -2.43 15.42 -13.67
CA ARG A 98 -1.02 15.05 -13.86
C ARG A 98 -0.81 13.53 -13.71
N LEU A 99 -1.44 12.90 -12.72
CA LEU A 99 -1.36 11.43 -12.59
C LEU A 99 -1.96 10.74 -13.81
N VAL A 100 -3.15 11.15 -14.23
CA VAL A 100 -3.86 10.53 -15.35
C VAL A 100 -3.13 10.73 -16.67
N SER A 101 -2.47 11.88 -16.88
CA SER A 101 -1.70 12.14 -18.10
C SER A 101 -0.54 11.16 -18.34
N ARG A 102 -0.04 10.51 -17.27
CA ARG A 102 1.01 9.50 -17.34
C ARG A 102 0.48 8.08 -17.62
N LEU A 103 -0.84 7.88 -17.54
CA LEU A 103 -1.45 6.58 -17.85
C LEU A 103 -1.33 6.26 -19.34
N GLY A 104 -1.13 4.97 -19.65
CA GLY A 104 -0.81 4.51 -21.00
C GLY A 104 0.70 4.30 -21.19
N GLU A 105 1.54 5.17 -20.65
CA GLU A 105 2.98 4.93 -20.50
C GLU A 105 3.25 4.05 -19.27
N TYR A 106 2.49 4.29 -18.18
CA TYR A 106 2.56 3.55 -16.94
C TYR A 106 1.23 2.88 -16.60
N ASP A 107 1.31 1.70 -16.00
CA ASP A 107 0.16 0.91 -15.58
C ASP A 107 -0.40 1.36 -14.22
N LEU A 108 0.49 1.93 -13.38
CA LEU A 108 0.18 2.55 -12.09
C LEU A 108 0.98 3.84 -11.94
N VAL A 109 0.31 4.93 -11.62
CA VAL A 109 0.92 6.22 -11.27
C VAL A 109 0.54 6.57 -9.83
N VAL A 110 1.52 6.78 -8.95
CA VAL A 110 1.33 7.10 -7.53
C VAL A 110 1.73 8.54 -7.28
N GLY A 111 0.84 9.33 -6.69
CA GLY A 111 1.16 10.67 -6.21
C GLY A 111 2.06 10.60 -4.98
N ALA A 112 3.32 10.97 -5.12
CA ALA A 112 4.31 10.92 -4.06
C ALA A 112 4.39 12.25 -3.31
N ARG A 113 4.08 12.23 -2.01
CA ARG A 113 4.17 13.42 -1.14
C ARG A 113 5.62 13.72 -0.78
N ALA A 114 5.99 15.00 -0.80
CA ALA A 114 7.30 15.40 -0.30
C ALA A 114 7.45 15.07 1.20
N PRO A 115 8.63 14.59 1.67
CA PRO A 115 8.85 14.27 3.09
C PRO A 115 8.53 15.42 4.04
N ALA A 116 8.73 16.66 3.60
CA ALA A 116 8.45 17.88 4.39
C ALA A 116 6.95 18.11 4.66
N THR A 117 6.05 17.55 3.84
CA THR A 117 4.59 17.72 4.00
C THR A 117 3.96 16.71 4.97
N GLN A 118 4.75 15.78 5.52
CA GLN A 118 4.25 14.78 6.45
C GLN A 118 4.09 15.35 7.86
N ALA A 119 2.91 15.16 8.45
CA ALA A 119 2.43 15.86 9.63
C ALA A 119 3.26 15.70 10.93
N THR A 120 4.06 14.63 11.09
CA THR A 120 4.88 14.41 12.30
C THR A 120 6.22 13.74 12.00
N ALA A 121 7.25 14.01 12.84
CA ALA A 121 8.56 13.39 12.71
C ALA A 121 8.50 11.84 12.79
N ALA A 122 7.66 11.30 13.67
CA ALA A 122 7.47 9.85 13.81
C ALA A 122 6.88 9.22 12.53
N ARG A 123 5.93 9.88 11.85
CA ARG A 123 5.41 9.43 10.56
C ARG A 123 6.45 9.50 9.46
N ARG A 124 7.27 10.56 9.44
CA ARG A 124 8.39 10.67 8.48
C ARG A 124 9.37 9.53 8.63
N LEU A 125 9.79 9.23 9.86
CA LEU A 125 10.69 8.10 10.14
C LEU A 125 10.06 6.76 9.74
N GLY A 126 8.81 6.51 10.14
CA GLY A 126 8.09 5.28 9.79
C GLY A 126 7.96 5.09 8.28
N ASN A 127 7.57 6.15 7.55
CA ASN A 127 7.47 6.09 6.10
C ASN A 127 8.85 5.92 5.44
N ALA A 128 9.90 6.57 5.97
CA ALA A 128 11.27 6.39 5.46
C ALA A 128 11.74 4.93 5.59
N VAL A 129 11.47 4.29 6.73
CA VAL A 129 11.77 2.86 6.95
C VAL A 129 10.98 1.97 5.97
N LEU A 130 9.66 2.21 5.81
CA LEU A 130 8.82 1.46 4.87
C LEU A 130 9.29 1.63 3.43
N ASN A 131 9.54 2.87 3.01
CA ASN A 131 9.99 3.17 1.66
C ASN A 131 11.38 2.57 1.40
N GLY A 132 12.30 2.66 2.35
CA GLY A 132 13.64 2.07 2.27
C GLY A 132 13.59 0.54 2.14
N LEU A 133 12.78 -0.12 2.98
CA LEU A 133 12.57 -1.56 2.90
C LEU A 133 11.95 -1.97 1.56
N ALA A 134 10.90 -1.28 1.14
CA ALA A 134 10.25 -1.56 -0.14
C ALA A 134 11.21 -1.35 -1.32
N SER A 135 12.00 -0.27 -1.30
CA SER A 135 13.01 0.00 -2.33
C SER A 135 14.09 -1.09 -2.37
N HIS A 136 14.56 -1.55 -1.20
CA HIS A 136 15.53 -2.65 -1.11
C HIS A 136 14.95 -3.96 -1.68
N LEU A 137 13.72 -4.30 -1.29
CA LEU A 137 13.06 -5.54 -1.73
C LEU A 137 12.74 -5.54 -3.23
N THR A 138 12.39 -4.37 -3.79
CA THR A 138 12.01 -4.24 -5.21
C THR A 138 13.18 -3.97 -6.13
N GLY A 139 14.30 -3.50 -5.58
CA GLY A 139 15.44 -3.01 -6.38
C GLY A 139 15.16 -1.70 -7.13
N ARG A 140 14.08 -0.97 -6.77
CA ARG A 140 13.67 0.29 -7.40
C ARG A 140 13.40 1.35 -6.34
N PRO A 141 13.67 2.64 -6.59
CA PRO A 141 13.36 3.71 -5.64
C PRO A 141 11.85 3.87 -5.48
N ILE A 142 11.36 3.81 -4.25
CA ILE A 142 9.96 4.01 -3.88
C ILE A 142 9.89 5.22 -2.93
N PRO A 143 9.54 6.42 -3.44
CA PRO A 143 9.52 7.65 -2.63
C PRO A 143 8.34 7.72 -1.66
N ASP A 144 7.17 7.18 -2.00
CA ASP A 144 6.00 7.14 -1.11
C ASP A 144 5.15 5.89 -1.35
N LEU A 145 5.37 4.86 -0.53
CA LEU A 145 4.64 3.59 -0.58
C LEU A 145 3.21 3.72 -0.03
N THR A 146 2.96 4.69 0.84
CA THR A 146 1.73 4.79 1.63
C THR A 146 0.69 5.75 1.05
N SER A 147 0.99 6.46 -0.02
CA SER A 147 0.06 7.39 -0.65
C SER A 147 -1.19 6.69 -1.16
N GLY A 148 -2.37 7.17 -0.76
CA GLY A 148 -3.68 6.73 -1.26
C GLY A 148 -3.98 7.25 -2.66
N PHE A 149 -3.40 8.39 -3.03
CA PHE A 149 -3.64 9.08 -4.29
C PHE A 149 -2.89 8.40 -5.44
N ARG A 150 -3.64 7.72 -6.30
CA ARG A 150 -3.07 6.92 -7.37
C ARG A 150 -4.01 6.69 -8.53
N ALA A 151 -3.47 6.52 -9.71
CA ALA A 151 -4.22 6.15 -10.90
C ALA A 151 -3.68 4.84 -11.49
N ALA A 152 -4.56 3.95 -11.92
CA ALA A 152 -4.17 2.66 -12.48
C ALA A 152 -5.21 2.11 -13.46
N ARG A 153 -4.81 1.16 -14.31
CA ARG A 153 -5.72 0.43 -15.18
C ARG A 153 -6.64 -0.46 -14.35
N ARG A 154 -7.95 -0.33 -14.55
CA ARG A 154 -8.97 -1.09 -13.78
C ARG A 154 -8.76 -2.60 -13.87
N ALA A 155 -8.45 -3.11 -15.07
CA ALA A 155 -8.23 -4.54 -15.28
C ALA A 155 -7.14 -5.10 -14.35
N TYR A 156 -6.01 -4.40 -14.19
CA TYR A 156 -4.93 -4.82 -13.30
C TYR A 156 -5.29 -4.68 -11.82
N LEU A 157 -6.05 -3.64 -11.44
CA LEU A 157 -6.56 -3.55 -10.07
C LEU A 157 -7.51 -4.71 -9.72
N LEU A 158 -8.34 -5.15 -10.67
CA LEU A 158 -9.21 -6.32 -10.50
C LEU A 158 -8.41 -7.62 -10.37
N GLU A 159 -7.32 -7.77 -11.12
CA GLU A 159 -6.42 -8.92 -11.01
C GLU A 159 -5.89 -9.08 -9.57
N PHE A 160 -5.43 -7.97 -8.96
CA PHE A 160 -4.84 -8.00 -7.62
C PHE A 160 -5.83 -7.75 -6.48
N ILE A 161 -7.13 -7.62 -6.76
CA ILE A 161 -8.15 -7.23 -5.77
C ILE A 161 -8.21 -8.21 -4.59
N HIS A 162 -7.90 -9.48 -4.83
CA HIS A 162 -7.87 -10.54 -3.82
C HIS A 162 -6.73 -10.38 -2.81
N LEU A 163 -5.63 -9.69 -3.18
CA LEU A 163 -4.50 -9.39 -2.31
C LEU A 163 -4.77 -8.18 -1.40
N LEU A 164 -5.72 -7.31 -1.78
CA LEU A 164 -5.98 -6.08 -1.05
C LEU A 164 -6.65 -6.37 0.30
N PRO A 165 -6.13 -5.83 1.42
CA PRO A 165 -6.78 -5.95 2.72
C PRO A 165 -8.07 -5.14 2.78
N ASN A 166 -8.97 -5.46 3.72
CA ASN A 166 -10.16 -4.65 3.96
C ASN A 166 -9.85 -3.34 4.70
N GLY A 167 -8.84 -3.35 5.57
CA GLY A 167 -8.42 -2.18 6.34
C GLY A 167 -7.33 -1.35 5.66
N PHE A 168 -6.36 -0.92 6.48
CA PHE A 168 -5.20 -0.15 6.02
C PHE A 168 -4.24 -0.98 5.18
N SER A 169 -3.30 -0.32 4.50
CA SER A 169 -2.25 -0.87 3.63
C SER A 169 -2.66 -1.27 2.21
N THR A 170 -3.87 -0.96 1.77
CA THR A 170 -4.24 -1.11 0.34
C THR A 170 -3.23 -0.41 -0.59
N PRO A 171 -2.79 0.84 -0.33
CA PRO A 171 -1.77 1.50 -1.12
C PRO A 171 -0.47 0.70 -1.26
N THR A 172 0.07 0.26 -0.14
CA THR A 172 1.29 -0.53 -0.08
C THR A 172 1.18 -1.83 -0.88
N THR A 173 0.09 -2.57 -0.65
CA THR A 173 -0.15 -3.85 -1.32
C THR A 173 -0.30 -3.67 -2.84
N THR A 174 -1.05 -2.64 -3.28
CA THR A 174 -1.22 -2.35 -4.72
C THR A 174 0.13 -2.05 -5.38
N THR A 175 0.92 -1.12 -4.83
CA THR A 175 2.22 -0.75 -5.42
C THR A 175 3.14 -1.95 -5.56
N LEU A 176 3.24 -2.77 -4.50
CA LEU A 176 4.10 -3.95 -4.52
C LEU A 176 3.59 -5.04 -5.47
N ALA A 177 2.27 -5.25 -5.55
CA ALA A 177 1.69 -6.21 -6.48
C ALA A 177 2.01 -5.85 -7.93
N PHE A 178 1.82 -4.58 -8.31
CA PHE A 178 2.15 -4.10 -9.66
C PHE A 178 3.63 -4.28 -9.97
N ILE A 179 4.54 -3.88 -9.07
CA ILE A 179 5.98 -4.05 -9.29
C ILE A 179 6.37 -5.53 -9.43
N LYS A 180 5.83 -6.40 -8.55
CA LYS A 180 6.13 -7.84 -8.57
C LYS A 180 5.62 -8.52 -9.84
N ALA A 181 4.47 -8.09 -10.34
CA ALA A 181 3.90 -8.60 -11.61
C ALA A 181 4.60 -8.05 -12.86
N GLY A 182 5.58 -7.14 -12.71
CA GLY A 182 6.35 -6.59 -13.83
C GLY A 182 5.69 -5.40 -14.52
N HIS A 183 4.61 -4.84 -13.95
CA HIS A 183 3.96 -3.64 -14.47
C HIS A 183 4.82 -2.38 -14.31
N ASN A 184 4.62 -1.41 -15.20
CA ASN A 184 5.28 -0.13 -15.15
C ASN A 184 4.65 0.78 -14.09
N VAL A 185 5.43 1.16 -13.08
CA VAL A 185 4.99 2.02 -11.98
C VAL A 185 5.77 3.32 -11.98
N ALA A 186 5.06 4.46 -11.96
CA ALA A 186 5.63 5.79 -11.81
C ALA A 186 5.23 6.43 -10.48
N PHE A 187 6.08 7.34 -10.01
CA PHE A 187 5.81 8.19 -8.86
C PHE A 187 5.86 9.64 -9.30
N GLU A 188 4.73 10.34 -9.17
CA GLU A 188 4.58 11.74 -9.56
C GLU A 188 4.61 12.62 -8.31
N PRO A 189 5.53 13.59 -8.18
CA PRO A 189 5.56 14.48 -7.03
C PRO A 189 4.26 15.29 -6.92
N ILE A 190 3.63 15.30 -5.73
CA ILE A 190 2.41 16.06 -5.48
C ILE A 190 2.57 17.00 -4.29
N GLY A 191 1.81 18.11 -4.33
CA GLY A 191 1.63 19.00 -3.19
C GLY A 191 0.48 18.51 -2.31
N ALA A 192 0.76 18.23 -1.01
CA ALA A 192 -0.30 17.92 -0.07
C ALA A 192 -0.81 19.22 0.60
N LEU A 193 -2.11 19.46 0.53
CA LEU A 193 -2.78 20.52 1.29
C LEU A 193 -2.94 20.12 2.77
N PRO A 194 -3.08 21.08 3.69
CA PRO A 194 -3.47 20.77 5.06
C PRO A 194 -4.81 20.02 5.07
N ARG A 195 -4.89 18.98 5.90
CA ARG A 195 -6.11 18.19 6.04
C ARG A 195 -7.24 19.01 6.65
N VAL A 196 -8.43 18.89 6.09
CA VAL A 196 -9.66 19.40 6.71
C VAL A 196 -10.14 18.33 7.72
N GLY A 197 -10.13 18.64 9.03
CA GLY A 197 -10.55 17.73 10.09
C GLY A 197 -9.43 17.07 10.91
N THR A 198 -9.80 16.21 11.84
CA THR A 198 -8.87 15.56 12.79
C THR A 198 -8.35 14.22 12.29
N SER A 199 -7.06 13.96 12.50
CA SER A 199 -6.45 12.66 12.14
C SER A 199 -6.95 11.55 13.07
N LYS A 200 -7.54 10.49 12.51
CA LYS A 200 -8.04 9.31 13.23
C LYS A 200 -6.90 8.34 13.67
N VAL A 201 -5.64 8.66 13.34
CA VAL A 201 -4.47 7.81 13.60
C VAL A 201 -3.95 8.04 15.03
N ARG A 202 -3.96 6.99 15.87
CA ARG A 202 -3.43 7.00 17.25
C ARG A 202 -2.08 6.30 17.32
N LEU A 203 -1.00 7.04 17.67
CA LEU A 203 0.40 6.59 17.59
C LEU A 203 0.70 5.27 18.35
N ALA A 204 0.12 5.07 19.54
CA ALA A 204 0.38 3.88 20.37
C ALA A 204 -0.28 2.57 19.85
N ARG A 205 -1.43 2.66 19.14
CA ARG A 205 -2.07 1.51 18.48
C ARG A 205 -1.46 1.20 17.11
N ASP A 206 -0.72 2.12 16.54
CA ASP A 206 -0.25 2.06 15.17
C ASP A 206 1.11 1.36 15.02
N GLY A 207 1.86 1.18 16.11
CA GLY A 207 3.12 0.41 16.10
C GLY A 207 2.90 -1.05 15.67
N ALA A 208 1.87 -1.72 16.21
CA ALA A 208 1.52 -3.08 15.78
C ALA A 208 1.03 -3.12 14.33
N LYS A 209 0.24 -2.12 13.90
CA LYS A 209 -0.20 -2.01 12.50
C LYS A 209 0.98 -1.76 11.56
N PHE A 210 1.94 -0.93 11.98
CA PHE A 210 3.16 -0.67 11.22
C PHE A 210 3.98 -1.95 11.05
N LEU A 211 4.18 -2.72 12.12
CA LEU A 211 4.84 -4.02 12.04
C LEU A 211 4.10 -5.00 11.12
N LEU A 212 2.77 -5.04 11.19
CA LEU A 212 1.95 -5.84 10.28
C LEU A 212 2.11 -5.41 8.81
N ILE A 213 2.23 -4.11 8.53
CA ILE A 213 2.51 -3.60 7.18
C ILE A 213 3.90 -4.05 6.74
N LEU A 214 4.92 -3.91 7.58
CA LEU A 214 6.27 -4.40 7.29
C LEU A 214 6.29 -5.90 6.99
N LEU A 215 5.68 -6.71 7.84
CA LEU A 215 5.58 -8.16 7.63
C LEU A 215 4.84 -8.49 6.32
N ARG A 216 3.78 -7.75 6.00
CA ARG A 216 3.04 -7.92 4.75
C ARG A 216 3.89 -7.58 3.53
N VAL A 217 4.62 -6.46 3.57
CA VAL A 217 5.56 -6.07 2.51
C VAL A 217 6.54 -7.20 2.24
N VAL A 218 7.16 -7.71 3.31
CA VAL A 218 8.14 -8.81 3.24
C VAL A 218 7.50 -10.08 2.65
N THR A 219 6.37 -10.51 3.21
CA THR A 219 5.74 -11.79 2.83
C THR A 219 5.10 -11.78 1.45
N ILE A 220 4.70 -10.63 0.92
CA ILE A 220 4.17 -10.52 -0.44
C ILE A 220 5.30 -10.48 -1.46
N PHE A 221 6.41 -9.79 -1.15
CA PHE A 221 7.40 -9.48 -2.17
C PHE A 221 8.48 -10.54 -2.32
N SER A 222 9.30 -10.77 -1.30
CA SER A 222 10.41 -11.71 -1.31
C SER A 222 10.84 -12.07 0.12
N PRO A 223 10.15 -12.99 0.79
CA PRO A 223 10.49 -13.41 2.13
C PRO A 223 11.95 -13.88 2.24
N LEU A 224 12.44 -14.61 1.25
CA LEU A 224 13.80 -15.16 1.26
C LEU A 224 14.89 -14.07 1.33
N ARG A 225 14.67 -12.88 0.75
CA ARG A 225 15.62 -11.75 0.85
C ARG A 225 15.86 -11.25 2.28
N ILE A 226 14.95 -11.55 3.19
CA ILE A 226 15.09 -11.22 4.61
C ILE A 226 15.53 -12.43 5.42
N PHE A 227 14.92 -13.59 5.18
CA PHE A 227 15.25 -14.79 5.94
C PHE A 227 16.65 -15.35 5.63
N ALA A 228 17.11 -15.27 4.37
CA ALA A 228 18.42 -15.80 3.99
C ALA A 228 19.59 -15.07 4.71
N PRO A 229 19.69 -13.74 4.75
CA PRO A 229 20.77 -13.08 5.49
C PRO A 229 20.69 -13.33 7.00
N ILE A 230 19.50 -13.39 7.60
CA ILE A 230 19.33 -13.74 9.02
C ILE A 230 19.84 -15.15 9.28
N SER A 231 19.47 -16.11 8.44
CA SER A 231 19.96 -17.48 8.51
C SER A 231 21.47 -17.54 8.35
N ALA A 232 22.05 -16.86 7.36
CA ALA A 232 23.50 -16.85 7.13
C ALA A 232 24.28 -16.27 8.33
N VAL A 233 23.82 -15.17 8.91
CA VAL A 233 24.44 -14.57 10.11
C VAL A 233 24.35 -15.52 11.29
N THR A 234 23.18 -16.11 11.55
CA THR A 234 22.97 -17.04 12.66
C THR A 234 23.82 -18.32 12.48
N PHE A 235 23.92 -18.81 11.23
CA PHE A 235 24.79 -19.93 10.89
C PHE A 235 26.26 -19.61 11.17
N ALA A 236 26.74 -18.45 10.70
CA ALA A 236 28.12 -18.02 10.91
C ALA A 236 28.45 -17.89 12.39
N LEU A 237 27.55 -17.31 13.19
CA LEU A 237 27.72 -17.20 14.66
C LEU A 237 27.79 -18.59 15.30
N GLY A 238 26.91 -19.51 14.92
CA GLY A 238 26.91 -20.88 15.44
C GLY A 238 28.17 -21.66 15.05
N ALA A 239 28.62 -21.52 13.79
CA ALA A 239 29.82 -22.17 13.29
C ALA A 239 31.09 -21.63 13.96
N VAL A 240 31.24 -20.32 14.05
CA VAL A 240 32.39 -19.66 14.72
C VAL A 240 32.44 -20.05 16.18
N TYR A 241 31.33 -19.97 16.91
CA TYR A 241 31.25 -20.36 18.32
C TYR A 241 31.55 -21.84 18.52
N GLY A 242 31.00 -22.70 17.69
CA GLY A 242 31.24 -24.14 17.75
C GLY A 242 32.72 -24.48 17.48
N LEU A 243 33.31 -23.95 16.42
CA LEU A 243 34.71 -24.18 16.04
C LEU A 243 35.65 -23.65 17.15
N TRP A 244 35.41 -22.44 17.65
CA TRP A 244 36.22 -21.90 18.75
C TRP A 244 36.19 -22.80 19.98
N THR A 245 35.01 -23.29 20.38
CA THR A 245 34.88 -24.16 21.57
C THR A 245 35.51 -25.55 21.35
N VAL A 246 35.38 -26.11 20.15
CA VAL A 246 36.07 -27.37 19.83
C VAL A 246 37.56 -27.22 19.90
N MET A 247 38.13 -26.14 19.37
CA MET A 247 39.59 -25.88 19.42
C MET A 247 40.16 -25.68 20.82
N HIS A 248 39.39 -25.03 21.73
CA HIS A 248 39.86 -24.68 23.04
C HIS A 248 39.42 -25.63 24.19
N GLN A 249 38.30 -26.30 24.01
CA GLN A 249 37.67 -27.14 25.04
C GLN A 249 37.41 -28.56 24.63
N SER A 250 37.75 -28.95 23.36
CA SER A 250 37.54 -30.28 22.79
C SER A 250 36.10 -30.82 22.94
N ARG A 251 35.09 -29.91 22.92
CA ARG A 251 33.66 -30.28 23.02
C ARG A 251 32.81 -29.39 22.15
N ILE A 252 31.67 -29.91 21.70
CA ILE A 252 30.68 -29.15 20.96
C ILE A 252 29.68 -28.55 21.95
N PRO A 253 29.54 -27.24 22.04
CA PRO A 253 28.59 -26.62 22.97
C PRO A 253 27.16 -26.70 22.42
N ASN A 254 26.19 -27.02 23.29
CA ASN A 254 24.76 -27.08 22.94
C ASN A 254 24.27 -25.78 22.28
N GLY A 255 24.79 -24.61 22.70
CA GLY A 255 24.47 -23.32 22.12
C GLY A 255 24.83 -23.20 20.62
N ALA A 256 25.98 -23.76 20.21
CA ALA A 256 26.35 -23.78 18.78
C ALA A 256 25.40 -24.66 17.96
N VAL A 257 25.05 -25.84 18.48
CA VAL A 257 24.09 -26.75 17.83
C VAL A 257 22.74 -26.08 17.68
N LEU A 258 22.25 -25.40 18.73
CA LEU A 258 20.97 -24.66 18.68
C LEU A 258 21.00 -23.54 17.64
N LEU A 259 22.09 -22.74 17.58
CA LEU A 259 22.23 -21.68 16.57
C LEU A 259 22.25 -22.23 15.14
N LEU A 260 22.96 -23.34 14.91
CA LEU A 260 23.00 -24.00 13.59
C LEU A 260 21.64 -24.56 13.20
N MET A 261 20.96 -25.26 14.11
CA MET A 261 19.60 -25.77 13.86
C MET A 261 18.61 -24.63 13.60
N PHE A 262 18.67 -23.56 14.40
CA PHE A 262 17.82 -22.38 14.21
C PHE A 262 18.06 -21.72 12.85
N SER A 263 19.31 -21.62 12.41
CA SER A 263 19.65 -21.06 11.10
C SER A 263 19.03 -21.86 9.96
N VAL A 264 19.10 -23.20 10.02
CA VAL A 264 18.48 -24.09 9.02
C VAL A 264 16.96 -23.93 9.00
N ILE A 265 16.33 -23.88 10.18
CA ILE A 265 14.88 -23.69 10.29
C ILE A 265 14.47 -22.34 9.67
N VAL A 266 15.17 -21.23 10.00
CA VAL A 266 14.91 -19.91 9.44
C VAL A 266 15.05 -19.90 7.92
N PHE A 267 16.07 -20.57 7.38
CA PHE A 267 16.26 -20.71 5.94
C PHE A 267 15.10 -21.45 5.27
N LEU A 268 14.72 -22.61 5.82
CA LEU A 268 13.62 -23.43 5.28
C LEU A 268 12.28 -22.68 5.34
N VAL A 269 12.00 -21.98 6.44
CA VAL A 269 10.81 -21.12 6.55
C VAL A 269 10.84 -20.02 5.49
N GLY A 270 11.99 -19.38 5.26
CA GLY A 270 12.18 -18.40 4.19
C GLY A 270 11.90 -18.98 2.81
N LEU A 271 12.42 -20.17 2.52
CA LEU A 271 12.23 -20.86 1.24
C LEU A 271 10.76 -21.22 0.99
N VAL A 272 10.09 -21.83 1.98
CA VAL A 272 8.65 -22.17 1.87
C VAL A 272 7.81 -20.89 1.71
N SER A 273 8.11 -19.84 2.46
CA SER A 273 7.41 -18.55 2.34
C SER A 273 7.58 -17.93 0.97
N GLU A 274 8.76 -18.05 0.34
CA GLU A 274 9.02 -17.59 -1.04
C GLU A 274 8.16 -18.34 -2.05
N GLN A 275 8.05 -19.68 -1.92
CA GLN A 275 7.19 -20.49 -2.80
C GLN A 275 5.71 -20.10 -2.65
N ILE A 276 5.23 -19.90 -1.42
CA ILE A 276 3.86 -19.43 -1.19
C ILE A 276 3.63 -18.04 -1.79
N ALA A 277 4.64 -17.15 -1.70
CA ALA A 277 4.55 -15.82 -2.28
C ALA A 277 4.50 -15.86 -3.81
N SER A 278 5.26 -16.74 -4.48
CA SER A 278 5.23 -16.89 -5.94
C SER A 278 3.90 -17.45 -6.44
N LEU A 279 3.38 -18.50 -5.79
CA LEU A 279 2.09 -19.12 -6.15
C LEU A 279 0.90 -18.13 -6.13
N ARG A 280 0.95 -17.10 -5.28
CA ARG A 280 -0.09 -16.04 -5.25
C ARG A 280 -0.16 -15.20 -6.52
N PHE A 281 0.92 -15.14 -7.29
CA PHE A 281 1.02 -14.36 -8.52
C PHE A 281 0.93 -15.22 -9.79
N GLU A 282 1.20 -16.51 -9.72
CA GLU A 282 1.16 -17.42 -10.88
C GLU A 282 -0.26 -17.90 -11.25
N GLY A 283 -1.20 -17.87 -10.35
CA GLY A 283 -2.52 -18.49 -10.48
C GLY A 283 -3.51 -17.85 -11.47
N ARG A 284 -3.10 -16.87 -12.33
CA ARG A 284 -4.01 -16.18 -13.25
C ARG A 284 -3.31 -15.63 -14.50
N ARG A 285 -2.47 -16.42 -15.12
CA ARG A 285 -2.08 -16.17 -16.53
C ARG A 285 -3.00 -16.92 -17.48
#